data_a2d425216b8996f10c96c21c267120c6
#
_entry.id   a2d425216b8996f10c96c21c267120c6
#
_cell.length_a   1.000
_cell.length_b   1.000
_cell.length_c   1.000
_cell.angle_alpha   90.00
_cell.angle_beta   90.00
_cell.angle_gamma   90.00
#
_symmetry.space_group_name_H-M   'P 1'
#
loop_
_entity.id
_entity.type
_entity.pdbx_description
1 polymer ?
#
loop_
_entity_poly.entity_id
_entity_poly.type
_entity_poly.pdbx_seq_one_letter_code
_entity_poly.pdbx_strand_id
1 'polypeptide(L)'
;MADEGHTIRLTAAWERSEAAGWQRHFGRPAGIDGGQRVWLVLEGQTGEPILQLNGTPLGAADRTEPDRWAWEVTSQLQSRNRLELAPHPQLAPPPETGRAPLPPAFGEVLLQIVDGCDVNNA
;
A
#
# COMPACT_ATOMS: atom_id res chain seq x y z
N MET A 1 -11.91 -17.35 13.19
CA MET A 1 -11.76 -17.19 12.97
C MET A 1 -11.32 -16.38 12.57
N ALA A 2 -11.20 -16.16 12.62
CA ALA A 2 -10.75 -15.65 12.27
C ALA A 2 -10.52 -14.76 11.91
N ASP A 3 -10.29 -14.38 12.04
CA ASP A 3 -10.01 -13.62 11.72
C ASP A 3 -9.46 -12.88 11.31
N GLU A 4 -9.44 -13.25 11.28
CA GLU A 4 -8.92 -12.75 10.80
C GLU A 4 -8.39 -11.58 10.46
N GLY A 5 -8.24 -10.97 9.89
CA GLY A 5 -7.49 -9.78 9.56
C GLY A 5 -8.35 -8.58 9.34
N HIS A 6 -7.76 -7.42 9.30
CA HIS A 6 -8.39 -6.18 8.88
C HIS A 6 -7.91 -5.79 7.52
N THR A 7 -8.78 -5.13 6.76
CA THR A 7 -8.39 -4.49 5.51
C THR A 7 -8.69 -3.01 5.60
N ILE A 8 -7.68 -2.18 5.35
CA ILE A 8 -7.83 -0.73 5.35
C ILE A 8 -7.62 -0.25 3.93
N ARG A 9 -8.58 0.48 3.38
CA ARG A 9 -8.50 0.95 2.01
C ARG A 9 -7.85 2.33 1.97
N LEU A 10 -6.92 2.50 1.05
CA LEU A 10 -6.19 3.75 0.88
C LEU A 10 -6.51 4.35 -0.48
N THR A 11 -7.78 4.35 -0.88
CA THR A 11 -8.16 4.84 -2.21
C THR A 11 -8.39 6.34 -2.28
N ALA A 12 -8.57 7.00 -1.16
CA ALA A 12 -8.87 8.44 -1.12
C ALA A 12 -7.69 9.20 -0.53
N ALA A 13 -7.76 10.52 -0.65
CA ALA A 13 -6.85 11.46 0.03
C ALA A 13 -5.41 11.39 -0.49
N TRP A 14 -5.25 11.13 -1.78
CA TRP A 14 -3.93 11.16 -2.42
C TRP A 14 -3.62 12.58 -2.89
N GLU A 15 -2.36 12.92 -2.91
CA GLU A 15 -1.91 14.23 -3.37
C GLU A 15 -0.63 14.07 -4.18
N ARG A 16 -0.20 15.16 -4.81
CA ARG A 16 0.99 15.13 -5.66
C ARG A 16 2.24 15.05 -4.79
N SER A 17 3.15 14.14 -5.14
CA SER A 17 4.46 14.06 -4.51
C SER A 17 5.45 14.99 -5.23
N GLU A 18 6.61 15.16 -4.62
CA GLU A 18 7.67 15.97 -5.23
C GLU A 18 8.14 15.40 -6.56
N ALA A 19 8.04 14.11 -6.72
CA ALA A 19 8.44 13.45 -7.97
C ALA A 19 7.36 13.48 -9.02
N ALA A 20 6.29 14.25 -8.82
CA ALA A 20 5.14 14.36 -9.72
C ALA A 20 4.32 13.08 -9.81
N GLY A 21 4.51 12.17 -8.88
CA GLY A 21 3.65 11.01 -8.73
C GLY A 21 2.59 11.25 -7.67
N TRP A 22 2.06 10.18 -7.14
CA TRP A 22 1.01 10.22 -6.13
C TRP A 22 1.57 9.85 -4.78
N GLN A 23 1.14 10.53 -3.72
CA GLN A 23 1.55 10.17 -2.36
C GLN A 23 0.35 10.19 -1.44
N ARG A 24 0.40 9.36 -0.42
CA ARG A 24 -0.61 9.32 0.62
C ARG A 24 0.05 9.11 1.96
N HIS A 25 -0.31 9.96 2.90
CA HIS A 25 0.14 9.80 4.28
C HIS A 25 -0.87 8.97 5.04
N PHE A 26 -0.39 8.15 5.96
CA PHE A 26 -1.26 7.37 6.82
C PHE A 26 -0.54 7.06 8.12
N GLY A 27 -1.30 6.88 9.18
CA GLY A 27 -0.75 6.49 10.47
C GLY A 27 -0.57 4.99 10.57
N ARG A 28 0.27 4.56 11.49
CA ARG A 28 0.39 3.14 11.78
C ARG A 28 -0.93 2.65 12.33
N PRO A 29 -1.50 1.58 11.78
CA PRO A 29 -2.77 1.05 12.28
C PRO A 29 -2.66 0.68 13.76
N ALA A 30 -3.68 1.03 14.51
CA ALA A 30 -3.72 0.70 15.93
C ALA A 30 -4.00 -0.78 16.13
N GLY A 31 -3.53 -1.32 17.24
CA GLY A 31 -3.83 -2.69 17.59
C GLY A 31 -2.95 -3.75 16.98
N ILE A 32 -1.91 -3.35 16.27
CA ILE A 32 -0.96 -4.32 15.74
C ILE A 32 -0.06 -4.76 16.89
N ASP A 33 -0.03 -6.05 17.13
CA ASP A 33 0.87 -6.59 18.14
C ASP A 33 1.99 -7.37 17.45
N GLY A 34 2.89 -7.95 18.25
CA GLY A 34 4.07 -8.60 17.73
C GLY A 34 3.83 -9.85 16.91
N GLY A 35 2.63 -10.39 16.98
CA GLY A 35 2.28 -11.57 16.19
C GLY A 35 1.60 -11.25 14.88
N GLN A 36 1.39 -10.00 14.59
CA GLN A 36 0.66 -9.61 13.39
C GLN A 36 1.59 -9.08 12.33
N ARG A 37 1.16 -9.23 11.08
CA ARG A 37 1.88 -8.74 9.92
C ARG A 37 1.01 -7.78 9.14
N VAL A 38 1.64 -6.79 8.55
CA VAL A 38 0.95 -5.82 7.69
C VAL A 38 1.47 -5.97 6.28
N TRP A 39 0.54 -6.16 5.35
CA TRP A 39 0.85 -6.26 3.93
C TRP A 39 0.27 -5.07 3.22
N LEU A 40 1.08 -4.47 2.35
CA LEU A 40 0.60 -3.47 1.40
C LEU A 40 0.21 -4.21 0.13
N VAL A 41 -1.03 -4.01 -0.32
CA VAL A 41 -1.56 -4.76 -1.44
C VAL A 41 -2.10 -3.79 -2.48
N LEU A 42 -1.74 -4.04 -3.73
CA LEU A 42 -2.32 -3.37 -4.89
C LEU A 42 -3.09 -4.41 -5.68
N GLU A 43 -4.37 -4.14 -5.94
CA GLU A 43 -5.21 -5.04 -6.71
C GLU A 43 -5.79 -4.32 -7.91
N GLY A 44 -5.77 -4.97 -9.06
CA GLY A 44 -6.40 -4.45 -10.25
C GLY A 44 -5.49 -3.66 -11.17
N GLN A 45 -4.24 -3.44 -10.80
CA GLN A 45 -3.30 -2.75 -11.67
C GLN A 45 -2.65 -3.74 -12.61
N THR A 46 -2.64 -3.41 -13.90
CA THR A 46 -2.00 -4.27 -14.88
C THR A 46 -0.55 -3.88 -15.03
N GLY A 47 0.30 -3.68 -15.05
CA GLY A 47 1.69 -3.32 -15.12
C GLY A 47 2.31 -3.28 -13.73
N GLU A 48 3.59 -3.44 -13.66
CA GLU A 48 4.28 -3.48 -12.39
C GLU A 48 4.27 -2.10 -11.74
N PRO A 49 3.73 -1.98 -10.53
CA PRO A 49 3.74 -0.70 -9.84
C PRO A 49 5.12 -0.41 -9.25
N ILE A 50 5.45 0.86 -9.19
CA ILE A 50 6.69 1.31 -8.57
C ILE A 50 6.31 2.13 -7.35
N LEU A 51 6.65 1.59 -6.18
CA LEU A 51 6.24 2.18 -4.91
C LEU A 51 7.43 2.41 -4.00
N GLN A 52 7.29 3.42 -3.17
CA GLN A 52 8.22 3.67 -2.07
C GLN A 52 7.42 3.87 -0.80
N LEU A 53 7.90 3.31 0.28
CA LEU A 53 7.33 3.54 1.60
C LEU A 53 8.37 4.21 2.46
N ASN A 54 8.04 5.41 2.94
CA ASN A 54 8.95 6.21 3.77
C ASN A 54 10.31 6.41 3.12
N GLY A 55 10.29 6.61 1.79
CA GLY A 55 11.50 6.85 1.04
C GLY A 55 12.26 5.61 0.61
N THR A 56 11.80 4.43 0.97
CA THR A 56 12.47 3.17 0.64
C THR A 56 11.69 2.44 -0.45
N PRO A 57 12.34 2.12 -1.58
CA PRO A 57 11.66 1.33 -2.61
C PRO A 57 11.25 -0.03 -2.07
N LEU A 58 10.07 -0.50 -2.47
CA LEU A 58 9.56 -1.75 -1.94
C LEU A 58 10.09 -2.99 -2.64
N GLY A 59 10.69 -2.84 -3.79
CA GLY A 59 11.30 -3.98 -4.47
C GLY A 59 10.29 -4.93 -5.08
N ALA A 60 10.64 -6.20 -5.13
CA ALA A 60 9.82 -7.20 -5.78
C ALA A 60 8.60 -7.54 -4.95
N ALA A 61 7.45 -7.59 -5.59
CA ALA A 61 6.20 -7.94 -4.94
C ALA A 61 6.03 -9.45 -4.87
N ASP A 62 5.27 -9.87 -3.87
CA ASP A 62 4.78 -11.23 -3.81
C ASP A 62 3.53 -11.30 -4.69
N ARG A 63 3.54 -12.17 -5.68
CA ARG A 63 2.50 -12.22 -6.69
C ARG A 63 1.83 -13.57 -6.72
N THR A 64 0.66 -13.64 -6.11
CA THR A 64 -0.14 -14.86 -6.19
C THR A 64 -1.13 -14.81 -7.34
N GLU A 65 -1.43 -13.62 -7.86
CA GLU A 65 -2.37 -13.43 -8.96
C GLU A 65 -1.81 -12.39 -9.92
N PRO A 66 -2.21 -12.44 -11.19
CA PRO A 66 -1.61 -11.54 -12.20
C PRO A 66 -1.80 -10.06 -11.93
N ASP A 67 -2.90 -9.68 -11.31
CA ASP A 67 -3.19 -8.28 -11.05
C ASP A 67 -3.11 -7.91 -9.58
N ARG A 68 -2.46 -8.75 -8.78
CA ARG A 68 -2.31 -8.50 -7.35
C ARG A 68 -0.84 -8.45 -6.98
N TRP A 69 -0.46 -7.36 -6.35
CA TRP A 69 0.91 -7.12 -5.91
C TRP A 69 0.88 -6.92 -4.41
N ALA A 70 1.75 -7.62 -3.68
CA ALA A 70 1.74 -7.54 -2.23
C ALA A 70 3.17 -7.44 -1.69
N TRP A 71 3.34 -6.64 -0.66
CA TRP A 71 4.62 -6.47 0.02
C TRP A 71 4.36 -6.50 1.51
N GLU A 72 5.14 -7.30 2.24
CA GLU A 72 5.07 -7.24 3.69
C GLU A 72 5.85 -6.03 4.17
N VAL A 73 5.18 -5.15 4.90
CA VAL A 73 5.78 -3.87 5.30
C VAL A 73 5.82 -3.70 6.82
N THR A 74 5.59 -4.76 7.55
CA THR A 74 5.47 -4.69 9.01
C THR A 74 6.63 -3.95 9.66
N SER A 75 7.85 -4.30 9.29
CA SER A 75 9.04 -3.71 9.91
C SER A 75 9.36 -2.32 9.40
N GLN A 76 8.71 -1.88 8.32
CA GLN A 76 8.97 -0.57 7.75
C GLN A 76 8.02 0.50 8.25
N LEU A 77 6.95 0.10 8.94
CA LEU A 77 5.95 1.06 9.39
C LEU A 77 6.48 1.90 10.54
N GLN A 78 6.17 3.18 10.45
CA GLN A 78 6.46 4.17 11.48
C GLN A 78 5.14 4.69 12.02
N SER A 79 5.20 5.56 13.03
CA SER A 79 3.97 6.16 13.54
C SER A 79 3.25 6.98 12.47
N ARG A 80 4.02 7.60 11.57
CA ARG A 80 3.48 8.32 10.40
C ARG A 80 4.19 7.78 9.18
N ASN A 81 3.43 7.48 8.15
CA ASN A 81 3.97 6.86 6.95
C ASN A 81 3.61 7.65 5.71
N ARG A 82 4.48 7.56 4.71
CA ARG A 82 4.24 8.17 3.40
C ARG A 82 4.43 7.10 2.33
N LEU A 83 3.37 6.83 1.61
CA LEU A 83 3.39 5.89 0.49
C LEU A 83 3.40 6.69 -0.80
N GLU A 84 4.34 6.39 -1.70
CA GLU A 84 4.46 7.09 -2.97
C GLU A 84 4.36 6.12 -4.13
N LEU A 85 3.57 6.53 -5.13
CA LEU A 85 3.47 5.85 -6.41
C LEU A 85 4.17 6.69 -7.46
N ALA A 86 4.99 6.06 -8.27
CA ALA A 86 5.67 6.77 -9.35
C ALA A 86 4.67 7.30 -10.37
N PRO A 87 5.01 8.37 -11.09
CA PRO A 87 4.15 8.88 -12.15
C PRO A 87 3.90 7.80 -13.19
N HIS A 88 2.68 7.78 -13.72
CA HIS A 88 2.32 6.82 -14.75
C HIS A 88 2.19 7.56 -16.08
N PRO A 89 2.93 7.15 -17.11
CA PRO A 89 2.98 7.93 -18.35
C PRO A 89 1.64 8.02 -19.08
N GLN A 90 0.74 7.10 -18.83
CA GLN A 90 -0.54 7.05 -19.52
C GLN A 90 -1.72 7.53 -18.67
N LEU A 91 -1.46 7.93 -17.44
CA LEU A 91 -2.53 8.37 -16.55
C LEU A 91 -2.36 9.84 -16.23
N ALA A 92 -3.47 10.50 -15.93
CA ALA A 92 -3.44 11.89 -15.56
C ALA A 92 -2.60 12.07 -14.29
N PRO A 93 -1.82 13.15 -14.21
CA PRO A 93 -1.09 13.43 -12.99
C PRO A 93 -2.04 13.83 -11.86
N PRO A 94 -1.59 13.73 -10.61
CA PRO A 94 -2.40 14.22 -9.51
C PRO A 94 -2.59 15.72 -9.59
N PRO A 95 -3.60 16.26 -8.91
CA PRO A 95 -3.78 17.71 -8.87
C PRO A 95 -2.56 18.37 -8.25
N GLU A 96 -2.27 19.59 -8.70
CA GLU A 96 -1.12 20.30 -8.16
C GLU A 96 -1.28 20.65 -6.70
N THR A 97 -2.48 20.89 -6.26
CA THR A 97 -2.79 21.16 -4.87
C THR A 97 -4.04 20.40 -4.49
N GLY A 98 -4.12 20.05 -3.20
CA GLY A 98 -5.30 19.36 -2.70
C GLY A 98 -5.18 17.84 -2.83
N ARG A 99 -6.27 17.19 -2.50
CA ARG A 99 -6.33 15.75 -2.44
C ARG A 99 -7.38 15.20 -3.39
N ALA A 100 -7.14 14.00 -3.87
CA ALA A 100 -8.04 13.35 -4.81
C ALA A 100 -8.00 11.85 -4.60
N PRO A 101 -9.05 11.14 -5.06
CA PRO A 101 -8.97 9.69 -5.08
C PRO A 101 -7.98 9.24 -6.14
N LEU A 102 -7.39 8.07 -5.89
CA LEU A 102 -6.46 7.48 -6.83
C LEU A 102 -7.25 7.06 -8.09
N PRO A 103 -6.71 7.31 -9.29
CA PRO A 103 -7.40 6.86 -10.50
C PRO A 103 -7.64 5.36 -10.51
N PRO A 104 -8.79 4.91 -11.03
CA PRO A 104 -9.10 3.48 -11.01
C PRO A 104 -8.08 2.60 -11.73
N ALA A 105 -7.35 3.15 -12.69
CA ALA A 105 -6.35 2.37 -13.40
C ALA A 105 -5.18 1.93 -12.53
N PHE A 106 -4.97 2.59 -11.39
CA PHE A 106 -4.00 2.11 -10.41
C PHE A 106 -4.52 0.93 -9.61
N GLY A 107 -5.80 0.61 -9.70
CA GLY A 107 -6.41 -0.42 -8.88
C GLY A 107 -6.72 0.08 -7.48
N GLU A 108 -6.86 -0.86 -6.55
CA GLU A 108 -7.10 -0.52 -5.15
C GLU A 108 -5.83 -0.71 -4.36
N VAL A 109 -5.57 0.23 -3.46
CA VAL A 109 -4.45 0.17 -2.54
C VAL A 109 -4.99 -0.16 -1.16
N LEU A 110 -4.48 -1.22 -0.57
CA LEU A 110 -5.00 -1.75 0.68
C LEU A 110 -3.86 -2.01 1.64
N LEU A 111 -4.15 -1.87 2.93
CA LEU A 111 -3.32 -2.46 3.97
C LEU A 111 -4.09 -3.64 4.53
N GLN A 112 -3.47 -4.80 4.55
CA GLN A 112 -4.06 -6.00 5.15
C GLN A 112 -3.27 -6.37 6.39
N ILE A 113 -3.96 -6.45 7.51
CA ILE A 113 -3.35 -6.83 8.79
C ILE A 113 -3.77 -8.26 9.05
N VAL A 114 -2.81 -9.14 9.09
CA VAL A 114 -3.08 -10.55 9.26
C VAL A 114 -2.34 -11.07 10.48
N ASP A 115 -2.86 -12.15 11.03
CA ASP A 115 -2.23 -12.79 12.16
C ASP A 115 -1.09 -13.66 11.64
N GLY A 116 0.14 -13.27 11.95
CA GLY A 116 1.29 -13.98 11.47
C GLY A 116 1.70 -15.15 12.32
N CYS A 117 1.09 -15.30 13.48
CA CYS A 117 1.47 -16.36 14.39
C CYS A 117 1.09 -17.73 13.90
N ASP A 118 0.05 -17.80 13.11
CA ASP A 118 -0.51 -19.09 12.72
C ASP A 118 0.45 -19.95 11.95
N VAL A 119 1.33 -19.31 11.21
CA VAL A 119 2.24 -20.03 10.36
C VAL A 119 3.11 -20.98 11.14
N ASN A 120 3.44 -20.60 12.35
CA ASN A 120 4.38 -21.36 13.13
C ASN A 120 3.76 -22.58 13.76
N ASN A 121 2.48 -22.65 13.76
CA ASN A 121 1.80 -23.74 14.42
C ASN A 121 1.55 -24.92 13.51
N ALA A 122 1.88 -24.72 12.30
CA ALA A 122 1.66 -25.79 11.34
C ALA A 122 2.55 -26.97 11.62
#